data_0c3c3dc874507b948a0aa168b899fcee
#
_entry.id   0c3c3dc874507b948a0aa168b899fcee
#
_cell.length_a   1.000
_cell.length_b   1.000
_cell.length_c   1.000
_cell.angle_alpha   90.00
_cell.angle_beta   90.00
_cell.angle_gamma   90.00
#
_symmetry.space_group_name_H-M   'P 1'
#
loop_
_entity.id
_entity.type
_entity.pdbx_description
1 polymer ?
#
loop_
_entity_poly.entity_id
_entity_poly.type
_entity_poly.pdbx_seq_one_letter_code
_entity_poly.pdbx_strand_id
1 'polypeptide(L)'
;MKELGMAGNEAEHLLEAAIVKVGAWNGQIRYRPVSGGISNTNFRIEVAGASHDFFVKIPGRGTEMFIDRKAARAASRQAEMIGVGPKTFDYLDHEGIEIAEFVADRRPSTHADFVDPAVRAETVRLYRLFHQAPRLPLTKTVFDMIDEHDDQVRQLGGFLPEDHDWLTWQYRQARAALEAAGLDLVPCFNDPMPGNFLLGADKSIMLIDFEYASNNDRLYDLAIWAGEHFFSEEVEREIIEEYFGRYDMSAHAHFIVHKALADIKWSTWAMVQNRISTLDFDFYKYGIWKHMRARSIIHDPRWPLFLKAL
;
A
#
# COMPACT_ATOMS: atom_id res chain seq x y z
N MET A 1 -14.01 -22.60 -10.18
CA MET A 1 -15.06 -21.58 -10.11
C MET A 1 -16.28 -22.19 -9.43
N LYS A 2 -16.87 -21.50 -8.47
CA LYS A 2 -18.20 -21.81 -7.90
C LYS A 2 -19.27 -21.05 -8.67
N GLU A 3 -20.47 -21.57 -8.72
CA GLU A 3 -21.66 -20.86 -9.23
C GLU A 3 -22.29 -20.02 -8.10
N LEU A 4 -22.98 -18.95 -8.47
CA LEU A 4 -23.77 -18.15 -7.53
C LEU A 4 -24.80 -19.04 -6.80
N GLY A 5 -24.89 -18.89 -5.47
CA GLY A 5 -25.71 -19.74 -4.60
C GLY A 5 -24.96 -20.93 -3.98
N MET A 6 -23.65 -21.06 -4.20
CA MET A 6 -22.81 -22.15 -3.70
C MET A 6 -21.84 -21.70 -2.60
N ALA A 7 -22.12 -20.57 -1.93
CA ALA A 7 -21.28 -20.05 -0.85
C ALA A 7 -21.11 -21.08 0.27
N GLY A 8 -19.88 -21.28 0.73
CA GLY A 8 -19.51 -22.25 1.76
C GLY A 8 -18.79 -21.61 2.97
N ASN A 9 -18.57 -20.30 2.96
CA ASN A 9 -17.96 -19.56 4.06
C ASN A 9 -18.50 -18.12 4.10
N GLU A 10 -18.19 -17.38 5.17
CA GLU A 10 -18.72 -16.04 5.40
C GLU A 10 -18.36 -15.06 4.29
N ALA A 11 -17.11 -15.05 3.81
CA ALA A 11 -16.68 -14.16 2.74
C ALA A 11 -17.42 -14.42 1.41
N GLU A 12 -17.67 -15.69 1.10
CA GLU A 12 -18.46 -16.06 -0.09
C GLU A 12 -19.93 -15.65 0.05
N HIS A 13 -20.53 -15.77 1.25
CA HIS A 13 -21.88 -15.27 1.51
C HIS A 13 -21.97 -13.75 1.36
N LEU A 14 -20.98 -13.00 1.87
CA LEU A 14 -20.89 -11.55 1.68
C LEU A 14 -20.75 -11.19 0.20
N LEU A 15 -19.90 -11.93 -0.54
CA LEU A 15 -19.75 -11.77 -1.98
C LEU A 15 -21.07 -11.98 -2.71
N GLU A 16 -21.78 -13.10 -2.46
CA GLU A 16 -23.04 -13.40 -3.15
C GLU A 16 -24.11 -12.34 -2.83
N ALA A 17 -24.17 -11.85 -1.58
CA ALA A 17 -25.05 -10.74 -1.22
C ALA A 17 -24.67 -9.44 -1.94
N ALA A 18 -23.38 -9.18 -2.17
CA ALA A 18 -22.90 -8.03 -2.93
C ALA A 18 -23.27 -8.16 -4.42
N ILE A 19 -23.06 -9.32 -5.01
CA ILE A 19 -23.40 -9.61 -6.42
C ILE A 19 -24.87 -9.29 -6.72
N VAL A 20 -25.78 -9.67 -5.82
CA VAL A 20 -27.22 -9.38 -5.97
C VAL A 20 -27.51 -7.88 -6.00
N LYS A 21 -26.72 -7.07 -5.29
CA LYS A 21 -26.87 -5.60 -5.27
C LYS A 21 -26.35 -4.90 -6.52
N VAL A 22 -25.44 -5.55 -7.26
CA VAL A 22 -24.88 -5.05 -8.53
C VAL A 22 -25.88 -5.24 -9.68
N GLY A 23 -27.05 -4.76 -9.63
CA GLY A 23 -28.15 -5.01 -10.57
C GLY A 23 -27.88 -5.01 -12.08
N ALA A 24 -26.63 -4.70 -12.50
CA ALA A 24 -26.17 -4.73 -13.89
C ALA A 24 -25.70 -6.13 -14.36
N TRP A 25 -25.46 -7.08 -13.47
CA TRP A 25 -24.98 -8.42 -13.82
C TRP A 25 -26.12 -9.37 -14.12
N ASN A 26 -26.33 -9.60 -15.43
CA ASN A 26 -27.38 -10.50 -15.93
C ASN A 26 -26.74 -11.74 -16.54
N GLY A 27 -27.22 -12.94 -16.17
CA GLY A 27 -26.73 -14.21 -16.71
C GLY A 27 -26.14 -15.13 -15.65
N GLN A 28 -25.51 -16.22 -16.11
CA GLN A 28 -24.81 -17.13 -15.20
C GLN A 28 -23.57 -16.47 -14.63
N ILE A 29 -23.45 -16.44 -13.32
CA ILE A 29 -22.32 -15.86 -12.59
C ILE A 29 -21.54 -16.98 -11.92
N ARG A 30 -20.21 -16.95 -12.14
CA ARG A 30 -19.26 -17.85 -11.47
C ARG A 30 -18.20 -17.02 -10.78
N TYR A 31 -17.69 -17.52 -9.66
CA TYR A 31 -16.64 -16.84 -8.92
C TYR A 31 -15.57 -17.79 -8.38
N ARG A 32 -14.41 -17.27 -8.09
CA ARG A 32 -13.34 -17.94 -7.35
C ARG A 32 -12.53 -16.93 -6.53
N PRO A 33 -11.98 -17.37 -5.38
CA PRO A 33 -11.06 -16.53 -4.63
C PRO A 33 -9.81 -16.24 -5.47
N VAL A 34 -9.24 -15.05 -5.23
CA VAL A 34 -7.94 -14.62 -5.75
C VAL A 34 -7.01 -14.54 -4.57
N SER A 35 -5.86 -15.24 -4.66
CA SER A 35 -4.82 -15.20 -3.64
C SER A 35 -4.11 -13.85 -3.64
N GLY A 36 -3.70 -13.39 -2.48
CA GLY A 36 -3.00 -12.13 -2.26
C GLY A 36 -3.79 -11.20 -1.33
N GLY A 37 -3.06 -10.32 -0.65
CA GLY A 37 -3.61 -9.45 0.40
C GLY A 37 -3.68 -10.13 1.77
N ILE A 38 -3.42 -9.34 2.80
CA ILE A 38 -3.44 -9.75 4.22
C ILE A 38 -4.48 -8.96 5.01
N SER A 39 -5.36 -8.23 4.33
CA SER A 39 -6.39 -7.39 4.93
C SER A 39 -7.79 -7.72 4.41
N ASN A 40 -7.92 -8.21 3.17
CA ASN A 40 -9.18 -8.38 2.46
C ASN A 40 -9.32 -9.78 1.86
N THR A 41 -10.56 -10.16 1.53
CA THR A 41 -10.82 -11.35 0.72
C THR A 41 -11.20 -10.93 -0.69
N ASN A 42 -10.45 -11.41 -1.68
CA ASN A 42 -10.56 -11.00 -3.07
C ASN A 42 -11.15 -12.12 -3.93
N PHE A 43 -11.97 -11.73 -4.91
CA PHE A 43 -12.62 -12.67 -5.82
C PHE A 43 -12.52 -12.21 -7.28
N ARG A 44 -12.37 -13.19 -8.19
CA ARG A 44 -12.61 -13.02 -9.62
C ARG A 44 -14.02 -13.50 -9.94
N ILE A 45 -14.77 -12.67 -10.64
CA ILE A 45 -16.15 -12.93 -11.04
C ILE A 45 -16.21 -13.02 -12.56
N GLU A 46 -16.76 -14.11 -13.07
CA GLU A 46 -17.14 -14.28 -14.49
C GLU A 46 -18.64 -14.13 -14.63
N VAL A 47 -19.07 -13.24 -15.52
CA VAL A 47 -20.48 -13.03 -15.87
C VAL A 47 -20.70 -13.44 -17.31
N ALA A 48 -21.59 -14.40 -17.57
CA ALA A 48 -21.87 -14.88 -18.92
C ALA A 48 -22.35 -13.73 -19.81
N GLY A 49 -21.69 -13.56 -20.95
CA GLY A 49 -21.98 -12.49 -21.92
C GLY A 49 -21.27 -11.16 -21.62
N ALA A 50 -20.55 -11.01 -20.51
CA ALA A 50 -19.69 -9.85 -20.30
C ALA A 50 -18.40 -9.96 -21.13
N SER A 51 -17.84 -8.81 -21.54
CA SER A 51 -16.61 -8.72 -22.34
C SER A 51 -15.32 -8.90 -21.51
N HIS A 52 -15.42 -8.87 -20.18
CA HIS A 52 -14.32 -8.99 -19.24
C HIS A 52 -14.81 -9.57 -17.91
N ASP A 53 -13.87 -10.05 -17.10
CA ASP A 53 -14.14 -10.49 -15.76
C ASP A 53 -14.03 -9.31 -14.78
N PHE A 54 -14.59 -9.50 -13.60
CA PHE A 54 -14.57 -8.49 -12.54
C PHE A 54 -13.70 -8.95 -11.38
N PHE A 55 -13.07 -8.00 -10.75
CA PHE A 55 -12.42 -8.15 -9.45
C PHE A 55 -13.34 -7.58 -8.38
N VAL A 56 -13.57 -8.34 -7.32
CA VAL A 56 -14.37 -7.89 -6.16
C VAL A 56 -13.56 -8.05 -4.90
N LYS A 57 -13.39 -6.94 -4.17
CA LYS A 57 -12.69 -6.89 -2.89
C LYS A 57 -13.70 -6.78 -1.75
N ILE A 58 -13.72 -7.79 -0.88
CA ILE A 58 -14.49 -7.80 0.36
C ILE A 58 -13.56 -7.37 1.51
N PRO A 59 -13.85 -6.26 2.20
CA PRO A 59 -13.00 -5.78 3.27
C PRO A 59 -12.95 -6.75 4.45
N GLY A 60 -11.76 -6.92 5.01
CA GLY A 60 -11.58 -7.65 6.26
C GLY A 60 -12.14 -6.88 7.46
N ARG A 61 -12.51 -7.62 8.50
CA ARG A 61 -13.03 -7.04 9.76
C ARG A 61 -11.96 -6.18 10.44
N GLY A 62 -12.37 -5.05 10.99
CA GLY A 62 -11.51 -4.14 11.75
C GLY A 62 -10.66 -3.20 10.88
N THR A 63 -10.67 -3.35 9.55
CA THR A 63 -9.91 -2.47 8.64
C THR A 63 -10.44 -1.03 8.62
N GLU A 64 -11.69 -0.82 9.04
CA GLU A 64 -12.30 0.50 9.22
C GLU A 64 -11.59 1.37 10.27
N MET A 65 -10.77 0.77 11.12
CA MET A 65 -9.99 1.50 12.14
C MET A 65 -8.90 2.38 11.54
N PHE A 66 -8.43 2.09 10.32
CA PHE A 66 -7.29 2.79 9.70
C PHE A 66 -7.44 3.02 8.19
N ILE A 67 -8.47 2.45 7.53
CA ILE A 67 -8.75 2.67 6.11
C ILE A 67 -9.96 3.59 5.94
N ASP A 68 -9.73 4.75 5.31
CA ASP A 68 -10.80 5.64 4.84
C ASP A 68 -11.28 5.15 3.46
N ARG A 69 -12.42 4.50 3.43
CA ARG A 69 -13.00 3.89 2.22
C ARG A 69 -13.34 4.92 1.13
N LYS A 70 -13.73 6.13 1.53
CA LYS A 70 -14.04 7.20 0.56
C LYS A 70 -12.76 7.71 -0.10
N ALA A 71 -11.70 7.85 0.68
CA ALA A 71 -10.39 8.22 0.15
C ALA A 71 -9.83 7.11 -0.76
N ALA A 72 -9.91 5.84 -0.36
CA ALA A 72 -9.51 4.69 -1.18
C ALA A 72 -10.23 4.67 -2.53
N ARG A 73 -11.56 4.82 -2.53
CA ARG A 73 -12.37 4.92 -3.76
C ARG A 73 -11.94 6.09 -4.65
N ALA A 74 -11.71 7.26 -4.05
CA ALA A 74 -11.28 8.44 -4.82
C ALA A 74 -9.90 8.20 -5.46
N ALA A 75 -8.99 7.53 -4.74
CA ALA A 75 -7.66 7.19 -5.24
C ALA A 75 -7.71 6.15 -6.38
N SER A 76 -8.52 5.08 -6.24
CA SER A 76 -8.74 4.08 -7.31
C SER A 76 -9.28 4.74 -8.58
N ARG A 77 -10.28 5.62 -8.46
CA ARG A 77 -10.82 6.36 -9.61
C ARG A 77 -9.81 7.32 -10.24
N GLN A 78 -9.02 8.01 -9.42
CA GLN A 78 -7.97 8.87 -9.94
C GLN A 78 -6.91 8.07 -10.68
N ALA A 79 -6.50 6.91 -10.15
CA ALA A 79 -5.56 6.00 -10.80
C ALA A 79 -6.09 5.50 -12.16
N GLU A 80 -7.37 5.13 -12.24
CA GLU A 80 -8.04 4.82 -13.52
C GLU A 80 -7.95 5.98 -14.51
N MET A 81 -8.34 7.21 -14.08
CA MET A 81 -8.39 8.39 -14.96
C MET A 81 -7.03 8.75 -15.56
N ILE A 82 -5.93 8.54 -14.82
CA ILE A 82 -4.57 8.83 -15.31
C ILE A 82 -3.89 7.60 -15.91
N GLY A 83 -4.59 6.47 -16.03
CA GLY A 83 -4.12 5.25 -16.69
C GLY A 83 -3.06 4.46 -15.92
N VAL A 84 -2.96 4.64 -14.59
CA VAL A 84 -2.02 3.88 -13.73
C VAL A 84 -2.70 2.74 -12.97
N GLY A 85 -4.02 2.71 -12.88
CA GLY A 85 -4.82 1.69 -12.22
C GLY A 85 -5.88 1.07 -13.14
N PRO A 86 -6.52 -0.04 -12.72
CA PRO A 86 -7.58 -0.70 -13.46
C PRO A 86 -8.85 0.15 -13.48
N LYS A 87 -9.75 -0.20 -14.40
CA LYS A 87 -11.07 0.42 -14.47
C LYS A 87 -11.90 0.04 -13.25
N THR A 88 -12.51 1.04 -12.61
CA THR A 88 -13.43 0.88 -11.47
C THR A 88 -14.87 0.92 -11.98
N PHE A 89 -15.66 -0.11 -11.70
CA PHE A 89 -17.05 -0.22 -12.16
C PHE A 89 -18.05 0.28 -11.13
N ASP A 90 -17.92 -0.20 -9.90
CA ASP A 90 -18.86 0.14 -8.83
C ASP A 90 -18.18 0.10 -7.46
N TYR A 91 -18.89 0.63 -6.48
CA TYR A 91 -18.47 0.62 -5.08
C TYR A 91 -19.71 0.56 -4.19
N LEU A 92 -19.85 -0.51 -3.43
CA LEU A 92 -20.94 -0.63 -2.45
C LEU A 92 -20.52 0.09 -1.16
N ASP A 93 -20.86 1.36 -1.06
CA ASP A 93 -20.37 2.28 -0.02
C ASP A 93 -20.62 1.80 1.42
N HIS A 94 -21.78 1.21 1.68
CA HIS A 94 -22.13 0.73 3.02
C HIS A 94 -21.31 -0.48 3.46
N GLU A 95 -20.97 -1.35 2.54
CA GLU A 95 -20.19 -2.55 2.77
C GLU A 95 -18.68 -2.33 2.56
N GLY A 96 -18.32 -1.23 1.94
CA GLY A 96 -16.95 -0.94 1.55
C GLY A 96 -16.39 -1.85 0.45
N ILE A 97 -17.28 -2.50 -0.33
CA ILE A 97 -16.91 -3.47 -1.37
C ILE A 97 -16.55 -2.72 -2.65
N GLU A 98 -15.36 -2.96 -3.17
CA GLU A 98 -14.90 -2.42 -4.46
C GLU A 98 -15.07 -3.42 -5.58
N ILE A 99 -15.56 -2.95 -6.74
CA ILE A 99 -15.72 -3.72 -7.96
C ILE A 99 -14.94 -3.05 -9.07
N ALA A 100 -13.90 -3.74 -9.55
CA ALA A 100 -13.01 -3.27 -10.59
C ALA A 100 -12.88 -4.30 -11.74
N GLU A 101 -12.20 -3.93 -12.81
CA GLU A 101 -11.82 -4.85 -13.87
C GLU A 101 -10.83 -5.89 -13.33
N PHE A 102 -11.05 -7.17 -13.67
CA PHE A 102 -10.06 -8.19 -13.44
C PHE A 102 -9.02 -8.14 -14.57
N VAL A 103 -7.83 -7.67 -14.26
CA VAL A 103 -6.72 -7.53 -15.21
C VAL A 103 -6.13 -8.92 -15.50
N ALA A 104 -6.52 -9.51 -16.63
CA ALA A 104 -6.18 -10.90 -16.97
C ALA A 104 -4.87 -11.06 -17.76
N ASP A 105 -4.38 -10.00 -18.39
CA ASP A 105 -3.20 -9.98 -19.25
C ASP A 105 -1.90 -9.66 -18.50
N ARG A 106 -1.99 -9.48 -17.18
CA ARG A 106 -0.88 -9.17 -16.30
C ARG A 106 -0.82 -10.14 -15.12
N ARG A 107 0.33 -10.24 -14.52
CA ARG A 107 0.53 -10.99 -13.29
C ARG A 107 1.00 -10.10 -12.14
N PRO A 108 0.74 -10.47 -10.88
CA PRO A 108 1.40 -9.82 -9.75
C PRO A 108 2.92 -9.90 -9.90
N SER A 109 3.61 -8.82 -9.60
CA SER A 109 5.08 -8.82 -9.60
C SER A 109 5.63 -9.50 -8.35
N THR A 110 6.92 -9.77 -8.39
CA THR A 110 7.73 -10.30 -7.30
C THR A 110 8.97 -9.42 -7.09
N HIS A 111 9.69 -9.59 -6.00
CA HIS A 111 10.95 -8.88 -5.78
C HIS A 111 11.95 -9.08 -6.94
N ALA A 112 11.96 -10.28 -7.55
CA ALA A 112 12.87 -10.59 -8.65
C ALA A 112 12.61 -9.76 -9.91
N ASP A 113 11.39 -9.32 -10.15
CA ASP A 113 11.04 -8.51 -11.31
C ASP A 113 11.70 -7.13 -11.26
N PHE A 114 11.87 -6.57 -10.06
CA PHE A 114 12.48 -5.26 -9.86
C PHE A 114 14.02 -5.26 -9.88
N VAL A 115 14.65 -6.41 -10.12
CA VAL A 115 16.06 -6.48 -10.48
C VAL A 115 16.30 -5.87 -11.88
N ASP A 116 15.30 -5.93 -12.76
CA ASP A 116 15.34 -5.32 -14.10
C ASP A 116 15.23 -3.78 -14.02
N PRO A 117 16.24 -3.03 -14.47
CA PRO A 117 16.20 -1.56 -14.47
C PRO A 117 15.01 -0.98 -15.26
N ALA A 118 14.56 -1.64 -16.33
CA ALA A 118 13.43 -1.17 -17.10
C ALA A 118 12.10 -1.25 -16.32
N VAL A 119 11.94 -2.28 -15.47
CA VAL A 119 10.79 -2.41 -14.58
C VAL A 119 10.85 -1.33 -13.49
N ARG A 120 12.04 -1.01 -12.95
CA ARG A 120 12.21 0.09 -11.99
C ARG A 120 11.89 1.45 -12.63
N ALA A 121 12.41 1.73 -13.81
CA ALA A 121 12.14 2.99 -14.53
C ALA A 121 10.66 3.17 -14.83
N GLU A 122 9.96 2.10 -15.25
CA GLU A 122 8.50 2.13 -15.46
C GLU A 122 7.76 2.40 -14.14
N THR A 123 8.19 1.81 -13.02
CA THR A 123 7.61 2.07 -11.70
C THR A 123 7.79 3.53 -11.28
N VAL A 124 8.99 4.09 -11.46
CA VAL A 124 9.27 5.51 -11.19
C VAL A 124 8.37 6.40 -12.05
N ARG A 125 8.17 6.04 -13.33
CA ARG A 125 7.25 6.76 -14.23
C ARG A 125 5.82 6.78 -13.69
N LEU A 126 5.32 5.64 -13.17
CA LEU A 126 3.97 5.55 -12.60
C LEU A 126 3.83 6.39 -11.33
N TYR A 127 4.81 6.33 -10.42
CA TYR A 127 4.83 7.19 -9.24
C TYR A 127 4.79 8.66 -9.63
N ARG A 128 5.58 9.06 -10.64
CA ARG A 128 5.59 10.44 -11.12
C ARG A 128 4.23 10.89 -11.64
N LEU A 129 3.54 10.03 -12.40
CA LEU A 129 2.19 10.30 -12.88
C LEU A 129 1.18 10.45 -11.74
N PHE A 130 1.24 9.54 -10.75
CA PHE A 130 0.32 9.58 -9.61
C PHE A 130 0.57 10.79 -8.72
N HIS A 131 1.84 11.12 -8.44
CA HIS A 131 2.24 12.29 -7.65
C HIS A 131 1.90 13.64 -8.33
N GLN A 132 1.78 13.66 -9.67
CA GLN A 132 1.38 14.86 -10.42
C GLN A 132 -0.14 15.02 -10.58
N ALA A 133 -0.90 14.02 -10.18
CA ALA A 133 -2.36 14.07 -10.24
C ALA A 133 -2.93 15.07 -9.21
N PRO A 134 -4.21 15.49 -9.35
CA PRO A 134 -4.86 16.32 -8.36
C PRO A 134 -4.81 15.74 -6.95
N ARG A 135 -4.74 16.58 -5.93
CA ARG A 135 -4.72 16.14 -4.53
C ARG A 135 -5.91 15.24 -4.21
N LEU A 136 -5.65 14.19 -3.46
CA LEU A 136 -6.67 13.31 -2.92
C LEU A 136 -7.49 14.03 -1.82
N PRO A 137 -8.72 13.58 -1.53
CA PRO A 137 -9.53 14.18 -0.47
C PRO A 137 -8.93 13.97 0.93
N LEU A 138 -8.10 12.93 1.13
CA LEU A 138 -7.44 12.62 2.40
C LEU A 138 -5.99 13.09 2.37
N THR A 139 -5.59 13.86 3.38
CA THR A 139 -4.19 14.07 3.74
C THR A 139 -3.90 13.28 4.99
N LYS A 140 -2.99 12.31 4.89
CA LYS A 140 -2.56 11.45 6.00
C LYS A 140 -1.10 11.10 5.76
N THR A 141 -0.22 11.77 6.50
CA THR A 141 1.23 11.59 6.39
C THR A 141 1.69 10.33 7.11
N VAL A 142 2.94 9.93 6.90
CA VAL A 142 3.55 8.84 7.67
C VAL A 142 3.51 9.12 9.18
N PHE A 143 3.56 10.40 9.57
CA PHE A 143 3.48 10.79 10.99
C PHE A 143 2.11 10.48 11.57
N ASP A 144 1.04 10.86 10.85
CA ASP A 144 -0.33 10.56 11.25
C ASP A 144 -0.56 9.05 11.37
N MET A 145 0.01 8.26 10.45
CA MET A 145 -0.11 6.80 10.46
C MET A 145 0.64 6.17 11.63
N ILE A 146 1.85 6.64 11.95
CA ILE A 146 2.64 6.14 13.08
C ILE A 146 1.92 6.45 14.40
N ASP A 147 1.51 7.71 14.59
CA ASP A 147 0.83 8.15 15.80
C ASP A 147 -0.48 7.38 16.02
N GLU A 148 -1.30 7.23 14.94
CA GLU A 148 -2.55 6.45 14.98
C GLU A 148 -2.30 4.99 15.38
N HIS A 149 -1.33 4.33 14.77
CA HIS A 149 -1.07 2.91 15.06
C HIS A 149 -0.46 2.71 16.46
N ASP A 150 0.41 3.61 16.92
CA ASP A 150 0.96 3.55 18.29
C ASP A 150 -0.16 3.69 19.34
N ASP A 151 -1.07 4.64 19.13
CA ASP A 151 -2.24 4.82 19.99
C ASP A 151 -3.16 3.60 19.96
N GLN A 152 -3.43 3.02 18.79
CA GLN A 152 -4.25 1.82 18.64
C GLN A 152 -3.63 0.61 19.34
N VAL A 153 -2.30 0.38 19.19
CA VAL A 153 -1.62 -0.72 19.91
C VAL A 153 -1.80 -0.58 21.41
N ARG A 154 -1.63 0.63 21.96
CA ARG A 154 -1.78 0.91 23.40
C ARG A 154 -3.23 0.70 23.85
N GLN A 155 -4.21 1.20 23.11
CA GLN A 155 -5.64 1.03 23.42
C GLN A 155 -6.08 -0.43 23.40
N LEU A 156 -5.54 -1.23 22.48
CA LEU A 156 -5.83 -2.67 22.35
C LEU A 156 -5.03 -3.55 23.33
N GLY A 157 -4.14 -2.97 24.13
CA GLY A 157 -3.22 -3.73 25.00
C GLY A 157 -2.32 -4.65 24.18
N GLY A 158 -1.89 -4.18 23.00
CA GLY A 158 -1.00 -4.91 22.09
C GLY A 158 0.44 -4.94 22.61
N PHE A 159 1.26 -5.75 21.97
CA PHE A 159 2.68 -5.86 22.30
C PHE A 159 3.46 -4.72 21.61
N LEU A 160 4.38 -4.12 22.36
CA LEU A 160 5.41 -3.23 21.86
C LEU A 160 6.79 -3.76 22.30
N PRO A 161 7.81 -3.77 21.42
CA PRO A 161 9.18 -4.18 21.79
C PRO A 161 9.73 -3.34 22.95
N GLU A 162 10.65 -3.90 23.75
CA GLU A 162 11.23 -3.24 24.93
C GLU A 162 11.91 -1.89 24.61
N ASP A 163 12.47 -1.77 23.42
CA ASP A 163 13.15 -0.56 22.95
C ASP A 163 12.22 0.37 22.15
N HIS A 164 10.92 0.15 22.16
CA HIS A 164 9.95 0.98 21.44
C HIS A 164 10.01 2.45 21.86
N ASP A 165 10.24 2.75 23.13
CA ASP A 165 10.37 4.14 23.60
C ASP A 165 11.60 4.84 23.02
N TRP A 166 12.73 4.11 22.85
CA TRP A 166 13.89 4.64 22.15
C TRP A 166 13.57 4.89 20.67
N LEU A 167 12.89 3.95 20.00
CA LEU A 167 12.50 4.10 18.61
C LEU A 167 11.54 5.29 18.42
N THR A 168 10.60 5.47 19.35
CA THR A 168 9.67 6.62 19.38
C THR A 168 10.44 7.94 19.55
N TRP A 169 11.48 7.97 20.38
CA TRP A 169 12.33 9.15 20.53
C TRP A 169 13.04 9.48 19.21
N GLN A 170 13.60 8.50 18.53
CA GLN A 170 14.23 8.66 17.20
C GLN A 170 13.24 9.15 16.15
N TYR A 171 12.04 8.58 16.14
CA TYR A 171 10.93 9.03 15.29
C TYR A 171 10.63 10.52 15.49
N ARG A 172 10.53 10.97 16.73
CA ARG A 172 10.25 12.40 17.04
C ARG A 172 11.36 13.32 16.52
N GLN A 173 12.62 12.91 16.59
CA GLN A 173 13.75 13.67 16.04
C GLN A 173 13.65 13.73 14.50
N ALA A 174 13.37 12.58 13.84
CA ALA A 174 13.20 12.51 12.41
C ALA A 174 12.02 13.37 11.92
N ARG A 175 10.88 13.28 12.62
CA ARG A 175 9.71 14.11 12.34
C ARG A 175 10.02 15.59 12.43
N ALA A 176 10.62 16.04 13.52
CA ALA A 176 10.98 17.46 13.70
C ALA A 176 11.90 17.98 12.59
N ALA A 177 12.86 17.16 12.16
CA ALA A 177 13.78 17.52 11.09
C ALA A 177 13.06 17.59 9.73
N LEU A 178 12.22 16.62 9.39
CA LEU A 178 11.42 16.60 8.16
C LEU A 178 10.39 17.75 8.12
N GLU A 179 9.71 18.04 9.23
CA GLU A 179 8.78 19.17 9.33
C GLU A 179 9.50 20.51 9.15
N ALA A 180 10.71 20.65 9.68
CA ALA A 180 11.55 21.86 9.51
C ALA A 180 12.04 22.02 8.07
N ALA A 181 12.36 20.93 7.39
CA ALA A 181 12.76 20.93 5.97
C ALA A 181 11.58 21.23 5.03
N GLY A 182 10.35 20.91 5.47
CA GLY A 182 9.13 21.02 4.69
C GLY A 182 8.77 19.71 3.97
N LEU A 183 7.50 19.38 3.99
CA LEU A 183 6.95 18.21 3.31
C LEU A 183 6.42 18.58 1.92
N ASP A 184 6.73 17.76 0.92
CA ASP A 184 6.17 17.92 -0.41
C ASP A 184 4.98 16.98 -0.58
N LEU A 185 3.81 17.41 -0.09
CA LEU A 185 2.59 16.62 -0.04
C LEU A 185 1.95 16.49 -1.43
N VAL A 186 1.89 15.26 -1.92
CA VAL A 186 1.30 14.88 -3.20
C VAL A 186 0.43 13.63 -3.01
N PRO A 187 -0.43 13.26 -3.98
CA PRO A 187 -1.06 11.94 -3.97
C PRO A 187 -0.02 10.83 -3.92
N CYS A 188 0.00 10.04 -2.85
CA CYS A 188 0.90 8.93 -2.65
C CYS A 188 0.14 7.61 -2.55
N PHE A 189 0.75 6.54 -3.05
CA PHE A 189 0.21 5.19 -3.04
C PHE A 189 0.29 4.55 -1.65
N ASN A 190 1.41 4.75 -0.94
CA ASN A 190 1.69 4.36 0.43
C ASN A 190 1.73 2.84 0.72
N ASP A 191 1.49 1.97 -0.25
CA ASP A 191 1.48 0.50 -0.06
C ASP A 191 2.14 -0.27 -1.23
N PRO A 192 3.47 -0.18 -1.39
CA PRO A 192 4.18 -0.77 -2.51
C PRO A 192 4.54 -2.25 -2.31
N MET A 193 3.61 -3.04 -1.81
CA MET A 193 3.78 -4.50 -1.79
C MET A 193 3.98 -5.01 -3.22
N PRO A 194 4.88 -5.99 -3.48
CA PRO A 194 5.13 -6.49 -4.83
C PRO A 194 3.86 -6.93 -5.56
N GLY A 195 2.91 -7.56 -4.84
CA GLY A 195 1.63 -7.99 -5.39
C GLY A 195 0.74 -6.86 -5.90
N ASN A 196 0.99 -5.61 -5.47
CA ASN A 196 0.22 -4.44 -5.88
C ASN A 196 0.70 -3.82 -7.20
N PHE A 197 1.75 -4.40 -7.81
CA PHE A 197 2.24 -4.05 -9.15
C PHE A 197 1.92 -5.18 -10.11
N LEU A 198 0.97 -4.98 -11.01
CA LEU A 198 0.64 -5.95 -12.05
C LEU A 198 1.56 -5.74 -13.27
N LEU A 199 2.41 -6.71 -13.55
CA LEU A 199 3.42 -6.68 -14.60
C LEU A 199 2.91 -7.35 -15.88
N GLY A 200 2.92 -6.60 -16.97
CA GLY A 200 2.65 -7.08 -18.34
C GLY A 200 3.86 -7.76 -18.98
N ALA A 201 3.63 -8.53 -20.03
CA ALA A 201 4.70 -9.18 -20.80
C ALA A 201 5.65 -8.17 -21.49
N ASP A 202 5.17 -6.97 -21.74
CA ASP A 202 5.89 -5.81 -22.30
C ASP A 202 6.63 -4.98 -21.26
N LYS A 203 6.69 -5.44 -20.01
CA LYS A 203 7.21 -4.75 -18.83
C LYS A 203 6.42 -3.52 -18.37
N SER A 204 5.26 -3.25 -18.99
CA SER A 204 4.37 -2.22 -18.46
C SER A 204 3.80 -2.64 -17.11
N ILE A 205 3.55 -1.68 -16.23
CA ILE A 205 3.05 -1.91 -14.88
C ILE A 205 1.69 -1.22 -14.71
N MET A 206 0.83 -1.82 -13.91
CA MET A 206 -0.41 -1.24 -13.41
C MET A 206 -0.43 -1.36 -11.89
N LEU A 207 -0.80 -0.29 -11.20
CA LEU A 207 -0.95 -0.28 -9.74
C LEU A 207 -2.36 -0.73 -9.36
N ILE A 208 -2.46 -1.49 -8.29
CA ILE A 208 -3.74 -1.90 -7.68
C ILE A 208 -3.68 -1.71 -6.17
N ASP A 209 -4.84 -1.71 -5.52
CA ASP A 209 -4.97 -1.64 -4.06
C ASP A 209 -4.58 -0.27 -3.44
N PHE A 210 -5.40 0.74 -3.70
CA PHE A 210 -5.19 2.12 -3.24
C PHE A 210 -5.75 2.39 -1.83
N GLU A 211 -5.89 1.38 -0.97
CA GLU A 211 -6.54 1.53 0.35
C GLU A 211 -5.80 2.48 1.30
N TYR A 212 -4.47 2.54 1.19
CA TYR A 212 -3.63 3.43 1.99
C TYR A 212 -3.30 4.76 1.29
N ALA A 213 -3.82 4.99 0.08
CA ALA A 213 -3.49 6.19 -0.67
C ALA A 213 -4.00 7.47 0.02
N SER A 214 -3.13 8.45 0.10
CA SER A 214 -3.39 9.76 0.72
C SER A 214 -2.43 10.80 0.17
N ASN A 215 -2.66 12.09 0.46
CA ASN A 215 -1.60 13.07 0.25
C ASN A 215 -0.54 12.87 1.34
N ASN A 216 0.68 12.56 0.93
CA ASN A 216 1.83 12.32 1.78
C ASN A 216 3.09 12.89 1.10
N ASP A 217 4.25 12.80 1.72
CA ASP A 217 5.49 13.21 1.09
C ASP A 217 5.88 12.26 -0.05
N ARG A 218 6.23 12.81 -1.22
CA ARG A 218 6.59 12.00 -2.39
C ARG A 218 7.78 11.08 -2.15
N LEU A 219 8.73 11.52 -1.33
CA LEU A 219 9.90 10.70 -1.01
C LEU A 219 9.56 9.54 -0.08
N TYR A 220 8.47 9.64 0.69
CA TYR A 220 7.95 8.51 1.44
C TYR A 220 7.54 7.36 0.53
N ASP A 221 6.81 7.64 -0.55
CA ASP A 221 6.34 6.60 -1.49
C ASP A 221 7.51 5.86 -2.16
N LEU A 222 8.53 6.62 -2.59
CA LEU A 222 9.74 6.02 -3.17
C LEU A 222 10.55 5.24 -2.13
N ALA A 223 10.66 5.77 -0.91
CA ALA A 223 11.44 5.16 0.17
C ALA A 223 10.82 3.85 0.67
N ILE A 224 9.50 3.81 0.84
CA ILE A 224 8.81 2.59 1.25
C ILE A 224 8.91 1.52 0.17
N TRP A 225 8.81 1.89 -1.12
CA TRP A 225 9.01 0.95 -2.22
C TRP A 225 10.41 0.34 -2.20
N ALA A 226 11.44 1.17 -2.03
CA ALA A 226 12.82 0.67 -1.94
C ALA A 226 13.05 -0.24 -0.72
N GLY A 227 12.45 0.11 0.42
CA GLY A 227 12.49 -0.71 1.63
C GLY A 227 11.81 -2.06 1.45
N GLU A 228 10.63 -2.12 0.82
CA GLU A 228 9.91 -3.37 0.56
C GLU A 228 10.68 -4.30 -0.39
N HIS A 229 11.42 -3.74 -1.34
CA HIS A 229 12.17 -4.50 -2.34
C HIS A 229 13.64 -4.74 -1.98
N PHE A 230 14.10 -4.29 -0.79
CA PHE A 230 15.49 -4.45 -0.32
C PHE A 230 16.52 -3.89 -1.29
N PHE A 231 16.24 -2.77 -1.92
CA PHE A 231 17.17 -2.16 -2.85
C PHE A 231 18.48 -1.74 -2.16
N SER A 232 19.57 -1.88 -2.90
CA SER A 232 20.88 -1.37 -2.47
C SER A 232 20.91 0.16 -2.55
N GLU A 233 21.83 0.77 -1.84
CA GLU A 233 22.05 2.23 -1.88
C GLU A 233 22.32 2.75 -3.29
N GLU A 234 22.93 1.93 -4.16
CA GLU A 234 23.14 2.27 -5.57
C GLU A 234 21.81 2.36 -6.33
N VAL A 235 20.90 1.40 -6.12
CA VAL A 235 19.56 1.43 -6.72
C VAL A 235 18.71 2.56 -6.15
N GLU A 236 18.84 2.87 -4.86
CA GLU A 236 18.15 4.01 -4.25
C GLU A 236 18.59 5.34 -4.89
N ARG A 237 19.89 5.50 -5.18
CA ARG A 237 20.42 6.66 -5.92
C ARG A 237 19.90 6.71 -7.35
N GLU A 238 19.87 5.58 -8.04
CA GLU A 238 19.29 5.45 -9.39
C GLU A 238 17.83 5.91 -9.39
N ILE A 239 17.02 5.49 -8.41
CA ILE A 239 15.62 5.88 -8.27
C ILE A 239 15.47 7.39 -8.08
N ILE A 240 16.29 8.00 -7.21
CA ILE A 240 16.27 9.44 -6.97
C ILE A 240 16.66 10.20 -8.24
N GLU A 241 17.70 9.76 -8.92
CA GLU A 241 18.15 10.37 -10.17
C GLU A 241 17.10 10.25 -11.27
N GLU A 242 16.51 9.06 -11.43
CA GLU A 242 15.42 8.84 -12.40
C GLU A 242 14.20 9.69 -12.07
N TYR A 243 13.84 9.80 -10.78
CA TYR A 243 12.64 10.54 -10.37
C TYR A 243 12.81 12.06 -10.50
N PHE A 244 13.95 12.64 -10.10
CA PHE A 244 14.20 14.08 -10.09
C PHE A 244 14.99 14.59 -11.30
N GLY A 245 15.48 13.69 -12.18
CA GLY A 245 16.35 14.02 -13.31
C GLY A 245 17.80 14.31 -12.90
N ARG A 246 18.14 14.21 -11.62
CA ARG A 246 19.48 14.35 -11.06
C ARG A 246 19.54 13.71 -9.68
N TYR A 247 20.73 13.27 -9.29
CA TYR A 247 20.96 12.92 -7.90
C TYR A 247 21.04 14.19 -7.03
N ASP A 248 20.38 14.15 -5.88
CA ASP A 248 20.40 15.20 -4.87
C ASP A 248 20.61 14.60 -3.48
N MET A 249 21.59 15.11 -2.74
CA MET A 249 21.99 14.55 -1.44
C MET A 249 20.94 14.81 -0.36
N SER A 250 20.27 15.96 -0.38
CA SER A 250 19.16 16.26 0.53
C SER A 250 17.97 15.34 0.26
N ALA A 251 17.58 15.16 -1.02
CA ALA A 251 16.54 14.22 -1.40
C ALA A 251 16.87 12.77 -0.94
N HIS A 252 18.15 12.36 -1.04
CA HIS A 252 18.57 11.05 -0.55
C HIS A 252 18.50 10.96 0.98
N ALA A 253 18.85 12.01 1.71
CA ALA A 253 18.69 12.05 3.16
C ALA A 253 17.21 11.91 3.56
N HIS A 254 16.31 12.67 2.93
CA HIS A 254 14.86 12.53 3.08
C HIS A 254 14.38 11.10 2.83
N PHE A 255 14.85 10.48 1.73
CA PHE A 255 14.52 9.11 1.36
C PHE A 255 14.93 8.10 2.45
N ILE A 256 16.17 8.17 2.96
CA ILE A 256 16.64 7.26 4.03
C ILE A 256 15.85 7.44 5.31
N VAL A 257 15.54 8.68 5.68
CA VAL A 257 14.73 8.96 6.87
C VAL A 257 13.31 8.40 6.71
N HIS A 258 12.67 8.65 5.58
CA HIS A 258 11.35 8.08 5.29
C HIS A 258 11.36 6.55 5.24
N LYS A 259 12.43 5.92 4.77
CA LYS A 259 12.57 4.46 4.78
C LYS A 259 12.51 3.88 6.20
N ALA A 260 13.17 4.53 7.17
CA ALA A 260 13.08 4.15 8.57
C ALA A 260 11.66 4.36 9.13
N LEU A 261 11.02 5.49 8.81
CA LEU A 261 9.66 5.79 9.27
C LEU A 261 8.61 4.84 8.68
N ALA A 262 8.78 4.41 7.43
CA ALA A 262 7.92 3.41 6.81
C ALA A 262 7.95 2.07 7.58
N ASP A 263 9.12 1.64 8.01
CA ASP A 263 9.25 0.42 8.81
C ASP A 263 8.70 0.58 10.23
N ILE A 264 8.81 1.76 10.85
CA ILE A 264 8.14 2.05 12.13
C ILE A 264 6.62 1.96 11.96
N LYS A 265 6.06 2.59 10.93
CA LYS A 265 4.62 2.54 10.59
C LYS A 265 4.13 1.11 10.43
N TRP A 266 4.82 0.31 9.61
CA TRP A 266 4.39 -1.06 9.33
C TRP A 266 4.62 -2.01 10.51
N SER A 267 5.60 -1.72 11.36
CA SER A 267 5.81 -2.46 12.61
C SER A 267 4.61 -2.26 13.56
N THR A 268 4.21 -1.02 13.81
CA THR A 268 3.08 -0.70 14.71
C THR A 268 1.76 -1.18 14.13
N TRP A 269 1.53 -1.01 12.81
CA TRP A 269 0.38 -1.59 12.10
C TRP A 269 0.26 -3.11 12.34
N ALA A 270 1.37 -3.83 12.22
CA ALA A 270 1.36 -5.27 12.42
C ALA A 270 1.00 -5.66 13.87
N MET A 271 1.41 -4.85 14.86
CA MET A 271 1.02 -5.08 16.25
C MET A 271 -0.48 -4.82 16.50
N VAL A 272 -1.08 -3.86 15.77
CA VAL A 272 -2.54 -3.68 15.73
C VAL A 272 -3.19 -4.93 15.12
N GLN A 273 -2.75 -5.36 13.93
CA GLN A 273 -3.29 -6.53 13.25
C GLN A 273 -3.19 -7.80 14.08
N ASN A 274 -2.10 -7.97 14.82
CA ASN A 274 -1.91 -9.11 15.73
C ASN A 274 -3.00 -9.19 16.85
N ARG A 275 -3.70 -8.10 17.10
CA ARG A 275 -4.81 -8.04 18.08
C ARG A 275 -6.19 -8.20 17.47
N ILE A 276 -6.39 -7.73 16.24
CA ILE A 276 -7.73 -7.64 15.65
C ILE A 276 -7.97 -8.61 14.49
N SER A 277 -6.91 -9.03 13.77
CA SER A 277 -7.07 -9.87 12.59
C SER A 277 -7.43 -11.31 12.95
N THR A 278 -8.30 -11.90 12.14
CA THR A 278 -8.66 -13.33 12.19
C THR A 278 -7.93 -14.17 11.15
N LEU A 279 -7.04 -13.55 10.37
CA LEU A 279 -6.26 -14.24 9.34
C LEU A 279 -5.15 -15.09 9.97
N ASP A 280 -4.90 -16.26 9.39
CA ASP A 280 -3.76 -17.11 9.73
C ASP A 280 -2.48 -16.53 9.11
N PHE A 281 -1.97 -15.45 9.71
CA PHE A 281 -0.76 -14.76 9.32
C PHE A 281 0.01 -14.33 10.57
N ASP A 282 1.32 -14.55 10.58
CA ASP A 282 2.18 -14.18 11.71
C ASP A 282 2.51 -12.67 11.70
N PHE A 283 1.52 -11.88 12.11
CA PHE A 283 1.66 -10.42 12.22
C PHE A 283 2.73 -10.00 13.22
N TYR A 284 2.93 -10.78 14.30
CA TYR A 284 3.97 -10.50 15.26
C TYR A 284 5.36 -10.57 14.61
N LYS A 285 5.65 -11.66 13.93
CA LYS A 285 6.94 -11.86 13.22
C LYS A 285 7.15 -10.78 12.15
N TYR A 286 6.12 -10.46 11.37
CA TYR A 286 6.17 -9.40 10.38
C TYR A 286 6.51 -8.06 11.03
N GLY A 287 5.83 -7.68 12.12
CA GLY A 287 6.05 -6.43 12.84
C GLY A 287 7.44 -6.32 13.48
N ILE A 288 7.91 -7.40 14.11
CA ILE A 288 9.29 -7.45 14.67
C ILE A 288 10.34 -7.30 13.56
N TRP A 289 10.14 -7.91 12.42
CA TRP A 289 11.06 -7.75 11.31
C TRP A 289 11.14 -6.31 10.79
N LYS A 290 10.01 -5.63 10.65
CA LYS A 290 9.96 -4.20 10.31
C LYS A 290 10.66 -3.34 11.38
N HIS A 291 10.38 -3.63 12.66
CA HIS A 291 11.06 -2.97 13.78
C HIS A 291 12.59 -3.12 13.72
N MET A 292 13.09 -4.33 13.46
CA MET A 292 14.51 -4.59 13.32
C MET A 292 15.13 -3.83 12.13
N ARG A 293 14.42 -3.70 11.01
CA ARG A 293 14.89 -2.93 9.85
C ARG A 293 14.97 -1.44 10.19
N ALA A 294 13.94 -0.87 10.81
CA ALA A 294 13.96 0.52 11.29
C ALA A 294 15.17 0.78 12.19
N ARG A 295 15.38 -0.10 13.19
CA ARG A 295 16.57 -0.02 14.07
C ARG A 295 17.87 -0.05 13.31
N SER A 296 18.01 -0.93 12.32
CA SER A 296 19.22 -1.08 11.52
C SER A 296 19.54 0.22 10.77
N ILE A 297 18.54 0.88 10.19
CA ILE A 297 18.70 2.16 9.50
C ILE A 297 19.10 3.26 10.49
N ILE A 298 18.45 3.33 11.65
CA ILE A 298 18.67 4.37 12.66
C ILE A 298 20.03 4.19 13.38
N HIS A 299 20.51 2.95 13.52
CA HIS A 299 21.84 2.67 14.07
C HIS A 299 22.99 2.88 13.08
N ASP A 300 22.71 3.19 11.80
CA ASP A 300 23.77 3.58 10.87
C ASP A 300 24.49 4.84 11.42
N PRO A 301 25.83 4.85 11.51
CA PRO A 301 26.58 6.01 11.99
C PRO A 301 26.28 7.30 11.21
N ARG A 302 25.76 7.19 9.99
CA ARG A 302 25.36 8.33 9.14
C ARG A 302 23.98 8.89 9.51
N TRP A 303 23.19 8.23 10.37
CA TRP A 303 21.84 8.69 10.71
C TRP A 303 21.77 10.16 11.18
N PRO A 304 22.64 10.64 12.10
CA PRO A 304 22.65 12.05 12.47
C PRO A 304 23.04 13.00 11.32
N LEU A 305 23.78 12.51 10.33
CA LEU A 305 24.14 13.29 9.14
C LEU A 305 22.96 13.41 8.18
N PHE A 306 22.18 12.32 8.03
CA PHE A 306 20.94 12.37 7.24
C PHE A 306 19.95 13.39 7.84
N LEU A 307 19.73 13.38 9.17
CA LEU A 307 18.85 14.34 9.83
C LEU A 307 19.32 15.81 9.67
N LYS A 308 20.61 16.05 9.51
CA LYS A 308 21.16 17.40 9.28
C LYS A 308 21.16 17.82 7.82
N ALA A 309 21.05 16.88 6.89
CA ALA A 309 21.08 17.13 5.45
C ALA A 309 19.68 17.35 4.86
N LEU A 310 18.64 17.18 5.67
CA LEU A 310 17.26 17.53 5.36
C LEU A 310 17.06 19.05 5.20
#